data_094f5eb113038a1c6d841ea029873402
#
_entry.id   094f5eb113038a1c6d841ea029873402
#
_cell.length_a   1.000
_cell.length_b   1.000
_cell.length_c   1.000
_cell.angle_alpha   90.00
_cell.angle_beta   90.00
_cell.angle_gamma   90.00
#
_symmetry.space_group_name_H-M   'P 1'
#
loop_
_entity.id
_entity.type
_entity.pdbx_description
1 polymer ?
#
loop_
_entity_poly.entity_id
_entity_poly.type
_entity_poly.pdbx_seq_one_letter_code
_entity_poly.pdbx_strand_id
1 'polypeptide(L)'
;LGARGVDMLAWESFGEGWVTDVQKQLKLADARIIKAPYGQLPDLKQVNFDNDVVFTWNGTTSGVRVPNADWIPADRKGLTICDATSAAFAQNLDFSKLDVVTFSWQKALGGEAAHGILILSPRAVERLESYKPDRPLPKIFRLTKGGKLMEDIFEGATINTVSMLCIEDAVDAMEWGKSVGGLNAMQARADAKFKCWIDWVAKTERVDVLAQIPE
;
A
#
# COMPACT_ATOMS: atom_id res chain seq x y z
N LEU A 1 -2.39 -8.55 11.70
CA LEU A 1 -2.37 -9.92 11.15
C LEU A 1 -2.32 -10.97 12.26
N GLY A 2 -2.86 -12.17 11.97
CA GLY A 2 -2.83 -13.33 12.88
C GLY A 2 -4.18 -13.69 13.51
N ALA A 3 -5.20 -12.85 13.39
CA ALA A 3 -6.56 -13.21 13.84
C ALA A 3 -7.29 -14.11 12.83
N ARG A 4 -6.82 -14.16 11.59
CA ARG A 4 -7.33 -14.95 10.46
C ARG A 4 -6.16 -15.47 9.64
N GLY A 5 -6.42 -16.41 8.72
CA GLY A 5 -5.48 -16.74 7.65
C GLY A 5 -5.14 -15.50 6.82
N VAL A 6 -4.04 -15.55 6.09
CA VAL A 6 -3.55 -14.41 5.29
C VAL A 6 -3.29 -14.85 3.86
N ASP A 7 -3.87 -14.14 2.89
CA ASP A 7 -3.51 -14.24 1.48
C ASP A 7 -2.51 -13.12 1.14
N MET A 8 -1.33 -13.52 0.70
CA MET A 8 -0.25 -12.60 0.32
C MET A 8 -0.10 -12.60 -1.19
N LEU A 9 -0.28 -11.44 -1.82
CA LEU A 9 -0.06 -11.31 -3.26
C LEU A 9 1.35 -10.74 -3.51
N ALA A 10 2.12 -11.39 -4.39
CA ALA A 10 3.46 -10.93 -4.71
C ALA A 10 3.81 -11.18 -6.18
N TRP A 11 4.35 -10.17 -6.85
CA TRP A 11 4.77 -10.21 -8.26
C TRP A 11 6.01 -9.35 -8.55
N GLU A 12 6.66 -8.87 -7.47
CA GLU A 12 7.91 -8.12 -7.54
C GLU A 12 8.56 -8.01 -6.15
N SER A 13 9.73 -7.36 -6.07
CA SER A 13 10.59 -7.41 -4.89
C SER A 13 9.96 -6.85 -3.60
N PHE A 14 9.14 -5.81 -3.66
CA PHE A 14 8.51 -5.24 -2.45
C PHE A 14 7.40 -6.16 -1.92
N GLY A 15 6.57 -6.72 -2.80
CA GLY A 15 5.60 -7.74 -2.41
C GLY A 15 6.27 -8.99 -1.82
N GLU A 16 7.42 -9.43 -2.38
CA GLU A 16 8.21 -10.52 -1.81
C GLU A 16 8.80 -10.18 -0.44
N GLY A 17 9.14 -8.92 -0.19
CA GLY A 17 9.55 -8.44 1.13
C GLY A 17 8.45 -8.66 2.17
N TRP A 18 7.22 -8.24 1.87
CA TRP A 18 6.06 -8.48 2.74
C TRP A 18 5.80 -9.96 3.00
N VAL A 19 5.92 -10.82 1.97
CA VAL A 19 5.83 -12.29 2.12
C VAL A 19 6.89 -12.81 3.08
N THR A 20 8.12 -12.37 2.92
CA THR A 20 9.25 -12.76 3.78
C THR A 20 8.98 -12.40 5.25
N ASP A 21 8.49 -11.19 5.50
CA ASP A 21 8.18 -10.73 6.85
C ASP A 21 7.05 -11.55 7.49
N VAL A 22 5.99 -11.82 6.75
CA VAL A 22 4.87 -12.63 7.27
C VAL A 22 5.30 -14.06 7.56
N GLN A 23 6.08 -14.69 6.68
CA GLN A 23 6.51 -16.07 6.83
C GLN A 23 7.65 -16.23 7.85
N LYS A 24 8.67 -15.38 7.79
CA LYS A 24 9.91 -15.57 8.57
C LYS A 24 9.93 -14.81 9.88
N GLN A 25 9.34 -13.61 9.93
CA GLN A 25 9.35 -12.77 11.12
C GLN A 25 8.08 -12.98 11.95
N LEU A 26 6.92 -12.87 11.35
CA LEU A 26 5.65 -13.10 12.03
C LEU A 26 5.35 -14.60 12.23
N LYS A 27 5.93 -15.47 11.39
CA LYS A 27 5.78 -16.94 11.42
C LYS A 27 4.30 -17.38 11.43
N LEU A 28 3.47 -16.72 10.65
CA LEU A 28 2.06 -17.08 10.53
C LEU A 28 1.93 -18.38 9.75
N ALA A 29 1.37 -19.41 10.40
CA ALA A 29 1.20 -20.74 9.80
C ALA A 29 0.21 -20.73 8.63
N ASP A 30 -0.85 -19.93 8.72
CA ASP A 30 -1.95 -19.86 7.74
C ASP A 30 -1.71 -18.76 6.69
N ALA A 31 -0.47 -18.59 6.23
CA ALA A 31 -0.12 -17.64 5.17
C ALA A 31 -0.10 -18.35 3.81
N ARG A 32 -1.06 -18.04 2.94
CA ARG A 32 -1.13 -18.52 1.58
C ARG A 32 -0.52 -17.47 0.63
N ILE A 33 0.38 -17.90 -0.25
CA ILE A 33 1.10 -17.02 -1.16
C ILE A 33 0.57 -17.19 -2.57
N ILE A 34 0.09 -16.10 -3.16
CA ILE A 34 -0.42 -16.03 -4.53
C ILE A 34 0.58 -15.21 -5.34
N LYS A 35 1.38 -15.87 -6.18
CA LYS A 35 2.50 -15.27 -6.91
C LYS A 35 2.26 -15.24 -8.41
N ALA A 36 2.91 -14.26 -9.05
CA ALA A 36 3.14 -14.25 -10.48
C ALA A 36 4.61 -13.93 -10.79
N PRO A 37 5.09 -14.29 -12.00
CA PRO A 37 6.39 -13.84 -12.48
C PRO A 37 6.46 -12.31 -12.62
N TYR A 38 7.66 -11.75 -12.65
CA TYR A 38 7.86 -10.33 -12.98
C TYR A 38 7.19 -10.00 -14.32
N GLY A 39 6.50 -8.86 -14.36
CA GLY A 39 5.75 -8.41 -15.54
C GLY A 39 4.32 -8.93 -15.62
N GLN A 40 3.89 -9.78 -14.69
CA GLN A 40 2.55 -10.35 -14.65
C GLN A 40 1.85 -10.09 -13.33
N LEU A 41 0.54 -9.88 -13.37
CA LEU A 41 -0.29 -9.79 -12.16
C LEU A 41 -0.72 -11.21 -11.73
N PRO A 42 -0.72 -11.53 -10.42
CA PRO A 42 -1.33 -12.76 -9.94
C PRO A 42 -2.81 -12.86 -10.31
N ASP A 43 -3.32 -14.07 -10.45
CA ASP A 43 -4.75 -14.27 -10.65
C ASP A 43 -5.54 -13.87 -9.40
N LEU A 44 -6.14 -12.69 -9.42
CA LEU A 44 -6.89 -12.10 -8.33
C LEU A 44 -8.15 -12.90 -7.93
N LYS A 45 -8.64 -13.79 -8.82
CA LYS A 45 -9.77 -14.67 -8.53
C LYS A 45 -9.42 -15.76 -7.51
N GLN A 46 -8.14 -16.02 -7.29
CA GLN A 46 -7.68 -17.00 -6.31
C GLN A 46 -7.74 -16.48 -4.87
N VAL A 47 -7.96 -15.17 -4.67
CA VAL A 47 -7.97 -14.54 -3.34
C VAL A 47 -9.18 -15.03 -2.54
N ASN A 48 -8.90 -15.50 -1.32
CA ASN A 48 -9.94 -15.83 -0.35
C ASN A 48 -10.19 -14.66 0.60
N PHE A 49 -11.29 -13.97 0.43
CA PHE A 49 -11.66 -12.81 1.24
C PHE A 49 -12.22 -13.13 2.64
N ASP A 50 -12.24 -14.39 3.05
CA ASP A 50 -12.38 -14.78 4.46
C ASP A 50 -11.05 -14.59 5.22
N ASN A 51 -9.92 -14.58 4.51
CA ASN A 51 -8.58 -14.25 5.00
C ASN A 51 -8.33 -12.74 4.95
N ASP A 52 -7.37 -12.27 5.76
CA ASP A 52 -6.77 -10.96 5.55
C ASP A 52 -5.94 -11.00 4.25
N VAL A 53 -6.00 -9.95 3.45
CA VAL A 53 -5.32 -9.89 2.15
C VAL A 53 -4.25 -8.80 2.19
N VAL A 54 -3.00 -9.16 1.91
CA VAL A 54 -1.87 -8.21 1.88
C VAL A 54 -1.31 -8.14 0.46
N PHE A 55 -1.21 -6.92 -0.08
CA PHE A 55 -0.71 -6.70 -1.42
C PHE A 55 -0.11 -5.30 -1.59
N THR A 56 0.73 -5.12 -2.61
CA THR A 56 1.13 -3.81 -3.10
C THR A 56 0.11 -3.36 -4.16
N TRP A 57 -0.29 -2.08 -4.16
CA TRP A 57 -1.15 -1.56 -5.23
C TRP A 57 -0.43 -1.57 -6.57
N ASN A 58 0.84 -1.21 -6.53
CA ASN A 58 1.70 -1.08 -7.67
C ASN A 58 3.03 -1.78 -7.41
N GLY A 59 3.40 -2.73 -8.25
CA GLY A 59 4.69 -3.41 -8.22
C GLY A 59 5.78 -2.54 -8.83
N THR A 60 6.41 -1.73 -8.02
CA THR A 60 7.37 -0.69 -8.43
C THR A 60 8.50 -1.23 -9.33
N THR A 61 9.02 -2.42 -9.04
CA THR A 61 10.17 -2.99 -9.78
C THR A 61 9.76 -3.73 -11.05
N SER A 62 8.49 -4.13 -11.16
CA SER A 62 7.97 -4.83 -12.35
C SER A 62 7.12 -3.96 -13.27
N GLY A 63 6.67 -2.78 -12.78
CA GLY A 63 5.76 -1.91 -13.51
C GLY A 63 4.30 -2.40 -13.56
N VAL A 64 3.98 -3.52 -12.89
CA VAL A 64 2.63 -4.10 -12.87
C VAL A 64 1.84 -3.55 -11.69
N ARG A 65 0.60 -3.15 -11.92
CA ARG A 65 -0.34 -2.68 -10.89
C ARG A 65 -1.65 -3.47 -10.91
N VAL A 66 -2.37 -3.46 -9.81
CA VAL A 66 -3.78 -3.87 -9.84
C VAL A 66 -4.58 -2.88 -10.69
N PRO A 67 -5.52 -3.33 -11.52
CA PRO A 67 -6.24 -2.44 -12.44
C PRO A 67 -7.16 -1.45 -11.71
N ASN A 68 -7.80 -1.90 -10.65
CA ASN A 68 -8.73 -1.14 -9.80
C ASN A 68 -9.00 -1.94 -8.52
N ALA A 69 -10.01 -1.55 -7.74
CA ALA A 69 -10.44 -2.26 -6.53
C ALA A 69 -11.70 -3.14 -6.73
N ASP A 70 -12.20 -3.34 -7.96
CA ASP A 70 -13.45 -4.06 -8.23
C ASP A 70 -13.36 -5.54 -7.85
N TRP A 71 -12.15 -6.11 -7.89
CA TRP A 71 -11.89 -7.48 -7.47
C TRP A 71 -12.06 -7.71 -5.95
N ILE A 72 -12.15 -6.64 -5.16
CA ILE A 72 -12.32 -6.71 -3.70
C ILE A 72 -13.82 -6.62 -3.38
N PRO A 73 -14.47 -7.69 -2.87
CA PRO A 73 -15.89 -7.68 -2.55
C PRO A 73 -16.18 -6.76 -1.35
N ALA A 74 -17.37 -6.18 -1.33
CA ALA A 74 -17.79 -5.30 -0.24
C ALA A 74 -18.10 -6.06 1.06
N ASP A 75 -18.56 -7.30 0.95
CA ASP A 75 -18.97 -8.18 2.05
C ASP A 75 -17.83 -9.09 2.57
N ARG A 76 -16.57 -8.77 2.23
CA ARG A 76 -15.38 -9.50 2.68
C ARG A 76 -15.32 -9.57 4.20
N LYS A 77 -14.87 -10.71 4.74
CA LYS A 77 -14.68 -10.90 6.19
C LYS A 77 -13.29 -10.50 6.66
N GLY A 78 -12.26 -10.77 5.85
CA GLY A 78 -10.89 -10.36 6.12
C GLY A 78 -10.67 -8.87 5.88
N LEU A 79 -9.53 -8.36 6.34
CA LEU A 79 -9.08 -7.00 6.08
C LEU A 79 -8.24 -6.96 4.79
N THR A 80 -8.37 -5.90 4.02
CA THR A 80 -7.49 -5.60 2.89
C THR A 80 -6.42 -4.62 3.32
N ILE A 81 -5.16 -5.04 3.21
CA ILE A 81 -3.97 -4.32 3.67
C ILE A 81 -3.11 -4.02 2.45
N CYS A 82 -3.01 -2.76 2.10
CA CYS A 82 -2.40 -2.30 0.87
C CYS A 82 -1.18 -1.42 1.13
N ASP A 83 -0.03 -1.82 0.60
CA ASP A 83 1.09 -0.91 0.42
C ASP A 83 0.84 -0.10 -0.86
N ALA A 84 0.57 1.19 -0.68
CA ALA A 84 0.31 2.14 -1.75
C ALA A 84 1.47 3.13 -1.94
N THR A 85 2.67 2.83 -1.47
CA THR A 85 3.80 3.76 -1.43
C THR A 85 4.08 4.40 -2.80
N SER A 86 4.06 3.65 -3.89
CA SER A 86 4.27 4.19 -5.23
C SER A 86 2.98 4.57 -5.97
N ALA A 87 1.81 4.27 -5.38
CA ALA A 87 0.51 4.58 -5.96
C ALA A 87 -0.14 5.84 -5.39
N ALA A 88 0.09 6.12 -4.12
CA ALA A 88 -0.50 7.28 -3.44
C ALA A 88 -0.18 8.58 -4.22
N PHE A 89 -1.20 9.41 -4.43
CA PHE A 89 -1.19 10.65 -5.22
C PHE A 89 -0.96 10.49 -6.73
N ALA A 90 -0.52 9.32 -7.21
CA ALA A 90 -0.29 9.06 -8.63
C ALA A 90 -1.39 8.21 -9.28
N GLN A 91 -2.08 7.39 -8.50
CA GLN A 91 -3.11 6.46 -8.99
C GLN A 91 -4.39 6.57 -8.16
N ASN A 92 -5.51 6.19 -8.75
CA ASN A 92 -6.79 6.19 -8.05
C ASN A 92 -6.87 5.00 -7.07
N LEU A 93 -7.05 5.30 -5.79
CA LEU A 93 -7.24 4.33 -4.71
C LEU A 93 -8.68 4.40 -4.21
N ASP A 94 -9.42 3.31 -4.30
CA ASP A 94 -10.76 3.23 -3.70
C ASP A 94 -10.66 2.83 -2.22
N PHE A 95 -10.62 3.84 -1.35
CA PHE A 95 -10.53 3.65 0.11
C PHE A 95 -11.74 2.92 0.72
N SER A 96 -12.87 2.81 0.02
CA SER A 96 -14.00 2.01 0.51
C SER A 96 -13.71 0.50 0.51
N LYS A 97 -12.72 0.10 -0.28
CA LYS A 97 -12.27 -1.29 -0.44
C LYS A 97 -10.98 -1.61 0.33
N LEU A 98 -10.33 -0.61 0.93
CA LEU A 98 -9.04 -0.76 1.59
C LEU A 98 -9.18 -0.52 3.10
N ASP A 99 -8.83 -1.51 3.92
CA ASP A 99 -8.97 -1.39 5.38
C ASP A 99 -7.72 -0.82 6.05
N VAL A 100 -6.55 -1.14 5.50
CA VAL A 100 -5.28 -0.57 5.92
C VAL A 100 -4.51 -0.13 4.68
N VAL A 101 -4.15 1.14 4.63
CA VAL A 101 -3.29 1.68 3.57
C VAL A 101 -2.04 2.26 4.21
N THR A 102 -0.89 1.83 3.72
CA THR A 102 0.38 2.41 4.13
C THR A 102 1.12 2.99 2.94
N PHE A 103 1.78 4.12 3.15
CA PHE A 103 2.67 4.73 2.18
C PHE A 103 3.66 5.66 2.87
N SER A 104 4.63 6.13 2.12
CA SER A 104 5.50 7.23 2.50
C SER A 104 5.59 8.21 1.33
N TRP A 105 6.01 9.43 1.58
CA TRP A 105 5.88 10.54 0.61
C TRP A 105 7.07 10.72 -0.34
N GLN A 106 8.02 9.78 -0.39
CA GLN A 106 9.19 9.85 -1.28
C GLN A 106 8.89 9.55 -2.76
N LYS A 107 7.66 9.26 -3.14
CA LYS A 107 7.24 8.95 -4.52
C LYS A 107 6.59 10.16 -5.18
N ALA A 108 5.27 10.16 -5.35
CA ALA A 108 4.58 11.23 -6.07
C ALA A 108 4.71 12.61 -5.43
N LEU A 109 4.82 12.69 -4.11
CA LEU A 109 5.05 13.94 -3.38
C LEU A 109 6.51 14.42 -3.41
N GLY A 110 7.47 13.56 -3.78
CA GLY A 110 8.87 13.95 -3.99
C GLY A 110 9.69 14.24 -2.74
N GLY A 111 9.15 13.97 -1.54
CA GLY A 111 9.87 14.17 -0.29
C GLY A 111 10.81 13.02 0.08
N GLU A 112 11.38 13.08 1.27
CA GLU A 112 12.28 12.07 1.82
C GLU A 112 11.51 10.82 2.32
N ALA A 113 12.13 9.65 2.25
CA ALA A 113 11.59 8.38 2.76
C ALA A 113 11.72 8.29 4.31
N ALA A 114 11.18 9.26 5.03
CA ALA A 114 11.44 9.43 6.46
C ALA A 114 10.27 8.99 7.35
N HIS A 115 9.04 9.15 6.92
CA HIS A 115 7.85 8.93 7.73
C HIS A 115 6.86 8.01 7.00
N GLY A 116 6.36 7.01 7.72
CA GLY A 116 5.29 6.14 7.25
C GLY A 116 3.93 6.73 7.58
N ILE A 117 3.06 6.79 6.59
CA ILE A 117 1.65 7.15 6.77
C ILE A 117 0.84 5.86 6.88
N LEU A 118 -0.11 5.86 7.80
CA LEU A 118 -1.03 4.75 8.03
C LEU A 118 -2.47 5.28 8.02
N ILE A 119 -3.28 4.75 7.13
CA ILE A 119 -4.72 5.01 7.08
C ILE A 119 -5.44 3.74 7.50
N LEU A 120 -6.37 3.86 8.42
CA LEU A 120 -7.14 2.75 8.96
C LEU A 120 -8.63 2.95 8.70
N SER A 121 -9.30 1.92 8.19
CA SER A 121 -10.76 1.88 8.17
C SER A 121 -11.33 1.60 9.57
N PRO A 122 -12.61 1.90 9.83
CA PRO A 122 -13.27 1.49 11.08
C PRO A 122 -13.15 -0.01 11.37
N ARG A 123 -13.17 -0.86 10.35
CA ARG A 123 -12.97 -2.32 10.49
C ARG A 123 -11.56 -2.68 10.96
N ALA A 124 -10.56 -1.95 10.49
CA ALA A 124 -9.17 -2.13 10.94
C ALA A 124 -9.00 -1.70 12.41
N VAL A 125 -9.64 -0.60 12.81
CA VAL A 125 -9.67 -0.15 14.22
C VAL A 125 -10.34 -1.20 15.11
N GLU A 126 -11.52 -1.69 14.73
CA GLU A 126 -12.21 -2.77 15.45
C GLU A 126 -11.31 -4.02 15.62
N ARG A 127 -10.58 -4.40 14.57
CA ARG A 127 -9.61 -5.50 14.64
C ARG A 127 -8.47 -5.20 15.63
N LEU A 128 -7.92 -3.99 15.64
CA LEU A 128 -6.87 -3.60 16.57
C LEU A 128 -7.33 -3.66 18.03
N GLU A 129 -8.58 -3.33 18.31
CA GLU A 129 -9.16 -3.35 19.66
C GLU A 129 -9.61 -4.75 20.10
N SER A 130 -10.05 -5.60 19.16
CA SER A 130 -10.59 -6.94 19.48
C SER A 130 -9.54 -8.06 19.44
N TYR A 131 -8.40 -7.85 18.79
CA TYR A 131 -7.35 -8.86 18.65
C TYR A 131 -6.04 -8.42 19.30
N LYS A 132 -5.58 -9.20 20.27
CA LYS A 132 -4.26 -9.03 20.88
C LYS A 132 -3.33 -10.12 20.33
N PRO A 133 -2.22 -9.76 19.65
CA PRO A 133 -1.25 -10.75 19.18
C PRO A 133 -0.56 -11.44 20.37
N ASP A 134 -0.22 -12.70 20.21
CA ASP A 134 0.48 -13.53 21.19
C ASP A 134 1.98 -13.24 21.27
N ARG A 135 2.50 -12.45 20.34
CA ARG A 135 3.90 -12.05 20.22
C ARG A 135 4.16 -10.65 20.79
N PRO A 136 5.38 -10.39 21.28
CA PRO A 136 5.74 -9.06 21.73
C PRO A 136 5.77 -8.07 20.55
N LEU A 137 5.23 -6.86 20.79
CA LEU A 137 5.29 -5.77 19.82
C LEU A 137 6.29 -4.71 20.27
N PRO A 138 7.29 -4.35 19.44
CA PRO A 138 8.09 -3.16 19.64
C PRO A 138 7.24 -1.90 19.81
N LYS A 139 7.73 -0.93 20.57
CA LYS A 139 6.97 0.30 20.89
C LYS A 139 6.41 0.98 19.66
N ILE A 140 7.18 1.05 18.56
CA ILE A 140 6.80 1.70 17.31
C ILE A 140 5.58 1.07 16.63
N PHE A 141 5.29 -0.21 16.89
CA PHE A 141 4.15 -0.93 16.30
C PHE A 141 2.94 -1.02 17.24
N ARG A 142 3.00 -0.40 18.43
CA ARG A 142 1.90 -0.41 19.39
C ARG A 142 0.94 0.72 19.06
N LEU A 143 -0.18 0.39 18.47
CA LEU A 143 -1.26 1.33 18.14
C LEU A 143 -2.38 1.32 19.18
N THR A 144 -2.30 0.42 20.18
CA THR A 144 -3.33 0.29 21.22
C THR A 144 -2.71 0.37 22.61
N LYS A 145 -3.46 0.93 23.56
CA LYS A 145 -3.17 0.95 25.00
C LYS A 145 -4.41 0.53 25.76
N GLY A 146 -4.29 -0.47 26.63
CA GLY A 146 -5.45 -0.98 27.38
C GLY A 146 -6.55 -1.58 26.48
N GLY A 147 -6.22 -2.06 25.30
CA GLY A 147 -7.19 -2.61 24.33
C GLY A 147 -7.96 -1.55 23.53
N LYS A 148 -7.59 -0.28 23.62
CA LYS A 148 -8.18 0.83 22.86
C LYS A 148 -7.15 1.49 21.96
N LEU A 149 -7.60 1.97 20.81
CA LEU A 149 -6.77 2.73 19.89
C LEU A 149 -6.14 3.94 20.61
N MET A 150 -4.88 4.19 20.35
CA MET A 150 -4.18 5.40 20.82
C MET A 150 -4.49 6.53 19.83
N GLU A 151 -5.57 7.27 20.05
CA GLU A 151 -6.06 8.31 19.14
C GLU A 151 -5.08 9.46 18.98
N ASP A 152 -4.31 9.78 20.02
CA ASP A 152 -3.33 10.85 20.04
C ASP A 152 -2.24 10.72 18.94
N ILE A 153 -1.89 9.50 18.51
CA ILE A 153 -0.96 9.30 17.38
C ILE A 153 -1.53 9.76 16.05
N PHE A 154 -2.86 9.85 15.93
CA PHE A 154 -3.55 10.37 14.74
C PHE A 154 -3.83 11.88 14.85
N GLU A 155 -3.55 12.48 16.01
CA GLU A 155 -3.64 13.90 16.30
C GLU A 155 -2.27 14.59 16.35
N GLY A 156 -1.20 13.89 15.95
CA GLY A 156 0.15 14.44 15.83
C GLY A 156 1.11 14.04 16.95
N ALA A 157 0.71 13.20 17.92
CA ALA A 157 1.65 12.66 18.89
C ALA A 157 2.63 11.68 18.19
N THR A 158 3.91 11.81 18.49
CA THR A 158 4.96 10.99 17.89
C THR A 158 5.77 10.27 18.96
N ILE A 159 6.33 9.11 18.57
CA ILE A 159 7.16 8.30 19.47
C ILE A 159 8.51 8.97 19.79
N ASN A 160 9.04 9.73 18.82
CA ASN A 160 10.27 10.50 18.90
C ASN A 160 10.07 11.86 18.23
N THR A 161 11.00 12.79 18.45
CA THR A 161 11.04 14.04 17.68
C THR A 161 11.17 13.73 16.20
N VAL A 162 10.26 14.30 15.41
CA VAL A 162 10.24 14.14 13.95
C VAL A 162 11.31 15.00 13.28
N SER A 163 11.67 14.64 12.03
CA SER A 163 12.47 15.52 11.18
C SER A 163 11.58 16.65 10.65
N MET A 164 11.81 17.87 11.14
CA MET A 164 11.05 19.04 10.71
C MET A 164 11.21 19.32 9.22
N LEU A 165 12.43 19.15 8.67
CA LEU A 165 12.68 19.33 7.24
C LEU A 165 11.81 18.41 6.40
N CYS A 166 11.75 17.11 6.73
CA CYS A 166 10.92 16.15 6.00
C CYS A 166 9.41 16.48 6.10
N ILE A 167 8.96 17.04 7.22
CA ILE A 167 7.58 17.49 7.41
C ILE A 167 7.28 18.69 6.51
N GLU A 168 8.14 19.70 6.52
CA GLU A 168 8.00 20.90 5.70
C GLU A 168 7.99 20.56 4.20
N ASP A 169 8.89 19.68 3.75
CA ASP A 169 8.90 19.19 2.35
C ASP A 169 7.57 18.52 1.98
N ALA A 170 7.00 17.72 2.88
CA ALA A 170 5.72 17.06 2.63
C ALA A 170 4.55 18.06 2.61
N VAL A 171 4.57 19.06 3.48
CA VAL A 171 3.56 20.15 3.51
C VAL A 171 3.62 20.95 2.23
N ASP A 172 4.82 21.40 1.81
CA ASP A 172 5.02 22.15 0.56
C ASP A 172 4.53 21.36 -0.66
N ALA A 173 4.88 20.06 -0.74
CA ALA A 173 4.42 19.19 -1.82
C ALA A 173 2.88 19.05 -1.84
N MET A 174 2.23 18.97 -0.69
CA MET A 174 0.76 18.92 -0.62
C MET A 174 0.12 20.26 -1.00
N GLU A 175 0.69 21.39 -0.61
CA GLU A 175 0.24 22.72 -1.01
C GLU A 175 0.41 22.93 -2.50
N TRP A 176 1.56 22.54 -3.06
CA TRP A 176 1.75 22.51 -4.50
C TRP A 176 0.69 21.65 -5.19
N GLY A 177 0.44 20.43 -4.69
CA GLY A 177 -0.59 19.55 -5.23
C GLY A 177 -1.97 20.19 -5.25
N LYS A 178 -2.36 20.91 -4.20
CA LYS A 178 -3.61 21.70 -4.15
C LYS A 178 -3.60 22.82 -5.20
N SER A 179 -2.48 23.52 -5.35
CA SER A 179 -2.36 24.66 -6.27
C SER A 179 -2.52 24.28 -7.76
N VAL A 180 -2.14 23.05 -8.12
CA VAL A 180 -2.24 22.53 -9.50
C VAL A 180 -3.58 21.85 -9.82
N GLY A 181 -4.52 21.83 -8.88
CA GLY A 181 -5.86 21.26 -9.06
C GLY A 181 -6.14 19.99 -8.21
N GLY A 182 -5.32 19.73 -7.21
CA GLY A 182 -5.52 18.64 -6.24
C GLY A 182 -5.21 17.25 -6.79
N LEU A 183 -5.75 16.23 -6.11
CA LEU A 183 -5.45 14.83 -6.39
C LEU A 183 -5.73 14.43 -7.84
N ASN A 184 -6.86 14.84 -8.40
CA ASN A 184 -7.23 14.50 -9.78
C ASN A 184 -6.23 15.05 -10.80
N ALA A 185 -5.73 16.29 -10.59
CA ALA A 185 -4.73 16.88 -11.46
C ALA A 185 -3.36 16.18 -11.33
N MET A 186 -2.98 15.76 -10.12
CA MET A 186 -1.76 15.00 -9.89
C MET A 186 -1.81 13.65 -10.60
N GLN A 187 -2.93 12.93 -10.49
CA GLN A 187 -3.15 11.66 -11.19
C GLN A 187 -3.12 11.83 -12.71
N ALA A 188 -3.83 12.82 -13.23
CA ALA A 188 -3.82 13.12 -14.67
C ALA A 188 -2.41 13.46 -15.21
N ARG A 189 -1.57 14.14 -14.41
CA ARG A 189 -0.16 14.40 -14.76
C ARG A 189 0.66 13.09 -14.76
N ALA A 190 0.42 12.19 -13.83
CA ALA A 190 1.09 10.88 -13.80
C ALA A 190 0.71 10.06 -15.05
N ASP A 191 -0.57 9.99 -15.38
CA ASP A 191 -1.08 9.28 -16.56
C ASP A 191 -0.53 9.88 -17.87
N ALA A 192 -0.48 11.20 -17.98
CA ALA A 192 0.07 11.88 -19.16
C ALA A 192 1.58 11.57 -19.34
N LYS A 193 2.35 11.55 -18.25
CA LYS A 193 3.78 11.17 -18.29
C LYS A 193 3.95 9.71 -18.68
N PHE A 194 3.14 8.82 -18.10
CA PHE A 194 3.16 7.41 -18.43
C PHE A 194 2.83 7.19 -19.91
N LYS A 195 1.79 7.84 -20.42
CA LYS A 195 1.43 7.76 -21.84
C LYS A 195 2.58 8.24 -22.74
N CYS A 196 3.19 9.37 -22.43
CA CYS A 196 4.34 9.87 -23.20
C CYS A 196 5.49 8.86 -23.26
N TRP A 197 5.76 8.20 -22.14
CA TRP A 197 6.78 7.18 -22.04
C TRP A 197 6.44 5.92 -22.85
N ILE A 198 5.21 5.41 -22.74
CA ILE A 198 4.74 4.25 -23.51
C ILE A 198 4.74 4.54 -25.01
N ASP A 199 4.29 5.73 -25.44
CA ASP A 199 4.31 6.14 -26.84
C ASP A 199 5.74 6.21 -27.40
N TRP A 200 6.72 6.55 -26.57
CA TRP A 200 8.13 6.52 -26.94
C TRP A 200 8.66 5.09 -27.05
N VAL A 201 8.39 4.22 -26.10
CA VAL A 201 8.76 2.81 -26.12
C VAL A 201 8.23 2.13 -27.37
N ALA A 202 6.95 2.33 -27.69
CA ALA A 202 6.30 1.73 -28.89
C ALA A 202 6.97 2.14 -30.23
N LYS A 203 7.76 3.21 -30.25
CA LYS A 203 8.50 3.70 -31.44
C LYS A 203 9.98 3.37 -31.43
N THR A 204 10.45 2.66 -30.40
CA THR A 204 11.89 2.43 -30.18
C THR A 204 12.21 0.94 -30.19
N GLU A 205 12.71 0.41 -31.31
CA GLU A 205 12.92 -1.02 -31.57
C GLU A 205 13.75 -1.78 -30.52
N ARG A 206 14.57 -1.08 -29.72
CA ARG A 206 15.48 -1.70 -28.75
C ARG A 206 15.01 -1.62 -27.31
N VAL A 207 13.80 -1.09 -27.10
CA VAL A 207 13.23 -0.87 -25.76
C VAL A 207 11.89 -1.54 -25.70
N ASP A 208 11.63 -2.21 -24.59
CA ASP A 208 10.35 -2.84 -24.31
C ASP A 208 10.00 -2.63 -22.83
N VAL A 209 8.76 -2.91 -22.46
CA VAL A 209 8.29 -2.90 -21.07
C VAL A 209 8.18 -4.33 -20.55
N LEU A 210 8.63 -4.52 -19.33
CA LEU A 210 8.51 -5.81 -18.66
C LEU A 210 7.04 -6.15 -18.34
N ALA A 211 6.27 -5.11 -17.93
CA ALA A 211 4.88 -5.28 -17.56
C ALA A 211 4.02 -5.69 -18.77
N GLN A 212 3.32 -6.81 -18.64
CA GLN A 212 2.27 -7.16 -19.59
C GLN A 212 1.09 -6.22 -19.31
N ILE A 213 0.76 -5.41 -20.30
CA ILE A 213 -0.39 -4.51 -20.23
C ILE A 213 -1.63 -5.41 -20.49
N PRO A 214 -2.59 -5.50 -19.58
CA PRO A 214 -3.86 -6.16 -19.87
C PRO A 214 -4.52 -5.46 -21.05
N GLU A 215 -4.96 -6.23 -22.05
CA GLU A 215 -5.76 -5.74 -23.17
C GLU A 215 -7.11 -5.19 -22.69
#